data_d5856ae9f10567d603be302cc9db0a9f
#
_entry.id   d5856ae9f10567d603be302cc9db0a9f
#
_cell.length_a   1.000
_cell.length_b   1.000
_cell.length_c   1.000
_cell.angle_alpha   90.00
_cell.angle_beta   90.00
_cell.angle_gamma   90.00
#
_symmetry.space_group_name_H-M   'P 1'
#
loop_
_entity.id
_entity.type
_entity.pdbx_description
1 polymer ?
#
loop_
_entity_poly.entity_id
_entity_poly.type
_entity_poly.pdbx_seq_one_letter_code
_entity_poly.pdbx_strand_id
1 'polypeptide(L)'
;TYICYKKKLIITSMKKLFILALSAITMAFTTSGTKSLHDFKAKTLEGADFNFADLKGKKVLIVNTASECGYTPQYKDLEALYEKYKTKNFVVIGFPCNDFGGQEPGTSKDIKAFCTKNYGVTFQMMEKVSIATSPIYKWLTKKSENGVLDATVKWNFNKFLVDEKGNLVKYLPSNTKPMDAEITNWIEGK
;
A
#
# COMPACT_ATOMS: atom_id res chain seq x y z
N THR A 1 -46.36 -18.13 55.47
CA THR A 1 -45.55 -16.87 55.31
C THR A 1 -44.09 -17.17 55.03
N TYR A 2 -43.53 -18.25 55.59
CA TYR A 2 -42.10 -18.60 55.45
C TYR A 2 -41.73 -19.13 54.05
N ILE A 3 -42.61 -19.83 53.38
CA ILE A 3 -42.38 -20.40 52.01
C ILE A 3 -42.39 -19.31 50.93
N CYS A 4 -43.18 -18.26 51.10
CA CYS A 4 -43.31 -17.17 50.18
C CYS A 4 -42.02 -16.29 50.17
N TYR A 5 -41.39 -16.13 51.35
CA TYR A 5 -40.12 -15.36 51.50
C TYR A 5 -38.94 -16.06 50.87
N LYS A 6 -38.81 -17.41 51.01
CA LYS A 6 -37.74 -18.19 50.38
C LYS A 6 -37.79 -18.17 48.84
N LYS A 7 -39.00 -18.25 48.26
CA LYS A 7 -39.16 -18.17 46.79
C LYS A 7 -38.74 -16.79 46.22
N LYS A 8 -39.04 -15.71 46.96
CA LYS A 8 -38.70 -14.35 46.54
C LYS A 8 -37.17 -14.11 46.58
N LEU A 9 -36.47 -14.69 47.58
CA LEU A 9 -35.01 -14.57 47.71
C LEU A 9 -34.29 -15.35 46.62
N ILE A 10 -34.76 -16.55 46.25
CA ILE A 10 -34.16 -17.39 45.22
C ILE A 10 -34.31 -16.73 43.83
N ILE A 11 -35.49 -16.17 43.53
CA ILE A 11 -35.75 -15.50 42.26
C ILE A 11 -34.89 -14.22 42.10
N THR A 12 -34.68 -13.49 43.19
CA THR A 12 -33.84 -12.28 43.17
C THR A 12 -32.37 -12.61 42.99
N SER A 13 -31.89 -13.73 43.59
CA SER A 13 -30.50 -14.20 43.42
C SER A 13 -30.24 -14.71 42.00
N MET A 14 -31.19 -15.44 41.39
CA MET A 14 -31.06 -15.92 40.01
C MET A 14 -31.07 -14.76 38.99
N LYS A 15 -31.90 -13.72 39.22
CA LYS A 15 -31.88 -12.53 38.33
C LYS A 15 -30.57 -11.75 38.40
N LYS A 16 -29.93 -11.66 39.57
CA LYS A 16 -28.59 -11.03 39.70
C LYS A 16 -27.48 -11.86 39.04
N LEU A 17 -27.55 -13.20 39.08
CA LEU A 17 -26.62 -14.08 38.40
C LEU A 17 -26.76 -14.00 36.87
N PHE A 18 -28.00 -13.86 36.37
CA PHE A 18 -28.25 -13.71 34.92
C PHE A 18 -27.77 -12.36 34.37
N ILE A 19 -27.87 -11.28 35.16
CA ILE A 19 -27.39 -9.95 34.76
C ILE A 19 -25.87 -9.88 34.77
N LEU A 20 -25.21 -10.59 35.70
CA LEU A 20 -23.72 -10.68 35.73
C LEU A 20 -23.15 -11.56 34.62
N ALA A 21 -23.90 -12.56 34.12
CA ALA A 21 -23.45 -13.39 33.00
C ALA A 21 -23.63 -12.71 31.62
N LEU A 22 -24.50 -11.70 31.51
CA LEU A 22 -24.75 -10.99 30.24
C LEU A 22 -23.78 -9.83 30.01
N SER A 23 -23.00 -9.43 31.03
CA SER A 23 -22.02 -8.34 30.94
C SER A 23 -20.60 -8.78 30.56
N ALA A 24 -20.34 -10.08 30.38
CA ALA A 24 -19.02 -10.62 30.11
C ALA A 24 -18.80 -11.06 28.65
N ILE A 25 -19.77 -10.82 27.75
CA ILE A 25 -19.60 -11.08 26.32
C ILE A 25 -19.57 -9.74 25.58
N THR A 26 -18.69 -8.84 25.98
CA THR A 26 -18.06 -7.93 25.02
C THR A 26 -17.00 -8.73 24.30
N MET A 27 -17.40 -9.53 23.33
CA MET A 27 -16.50 -10.00 22.30
C MET A 27 -15.90 -8.74 21.70
N ALA A 28 -14.65 -8.45 22.05
CA ALA A 28 -13.84 -7.55 21.30
C ALA A 28 -13.72 -8.17 19.88
N PHE A 29 -14.65 -7.79 19.01
CA PHE A 29 -14.41 -7.89 17.57
C PHE A 29 -13.20 -7.00 17.31
N THR A 30 -12.01 -7.58 17.44
CA THR A 30 -10.86 -7.04 16.76
C THR A 30 -11.19 -7.13 15.28
N THR A 31 -11.81 -6.10 14.73
CA THR A 31 -11.79 -5.87 13.30
C THR A 31 -10.30 -5.80 12.97
N SER A 32 -9.75 -6.88 12.43
CA SER A 32 -8.49 -6.82 11.73
C SER A 32 -8.71 -5.83 10.59
N GLY A 33 -8.48 -4.55 10.89
CA GLY A 33 -8.58 -3.49 9.89
C GLY A 33 -7.66 -3.86 8.74
N THR A 34 -8.13 -3.70 7.52
CA THR A 34 -7.28 -3.82 6.33
C THR A 34 -6.09 -2.88 6.51
N LYS A 35 -4.88 -3.37 6.18
CA LYS A 35 -3.67 -2.56 6.24
C LYS A 35 -3.77 -1.38 5.28
N SER A 36 -3.15 -0.29 5.66
CA SER A 36 -2.89 0.86 4.79
C SER A 36 -1.44 0.86 4.33
N LEU A 37 -1.11 1.62 3.30
CA LEU A 37 0.28 1.85 2.90
C LEU A 37 1.13 2.37 4.07
N HIS A 38 0.54 3.17 4.95
CA HIS A 38 1.21 3.80 6.08
C HIS A 38 1.69 2.81 7.18
N ASP A 39 1.28 1.55 7.11
CA ASP A 39 1.69 0.51 8.06
C ASP A 39 2.99 -0.19 7.63
N PHE A 40 3.56 0.18 6.48
CA PHE A 40 4.75 -0.45 5.93
C PHE A 40 6.03 0.36 6.20
N LYS A 41 7.13 -0.36 6.24
CA LYS A 41 8.50 0.16 6.21
C LYS A 41 9.29 -0.60 5.16
N ALA A 42 10.27 0.05 4.55
CA ALA A 42 11.16 -0.56 3.58
C ALA A 42 12.54 0.13 3.62
N LYS A 43 13.46 -0.30 2.77
CA LYS A 43 14.73 0.39 2.54
C LYS A 43 14.65 1.20 1.25
N THR A 44 15.29 2.36 1.24
CA THR A 44 15.53 3.09 -0.01
C THR A 44 16.57 2.36 -0.86
N LEU A 45 16.72 2.77 -2.11
CA LEU A 45 17.74 2.23 -3.01
C LEU A 45 19.17 2.38 -2.44
N GLU A 46 19.41 3.40 -1.60
CA GLU A 46 20.65 3.67 -0.91
C GLU A 46 20.80 2.90 0.43
N GLY A 47 19.79 2.11 0.80
CA GLY A 47 19.80 1.30 2.01
C GLY A 47 19.33 2.02 3.29
N ALA A 48 18.86 3.28 3.19
CA ALA A 48 18.31 4.01 4.33
C ALA A 48 16.91 3.46 4.70
N ASP A 49 16.54 3.55 5.98
CA ASP A 49 15.19 3.21 6.41
C ASP A 49 14.17 4.20 5.87
N PHE A 50 13.07 3.68 5.33
CA PHE A 50 11.95 4.46 4.80
C PHE A 50 10.65 4.04 5.49
N ASN A 51 9.95 5.01 6.08
CA ASN A 51 8.67 4.78 6.73
C ASN A 51 7.53 5.36 5.88
N PHE A 52 6.65 4.51 5.37
CA PHE A 52 5.51 4.97 4.58
C PHE A 52 4.50 5.81 5.37
N ALA A 53 4.56 5.80 6.71
CA ALA A 53 3.77 6.71 7.54
C ALA A 53 4.11 8.21 7.29
N ASP A 54 5.32 8.51 6.80
CA ASP A 54 5.76 9.87 6.46
C ASP A 54 5.08 10.41 5.17
N LEU A 55 4.34 9.53 4.47
CA LEU A 55 3.55 9.88 3.30
C LEU A 55 2.09 10.21 3.62
N LYS A 56 1.68 10.24 4.89
CA LYS A 56 0.32 10.65 5.27
C LYS A 56 -0.05 12.00 4.68
N GLY A 57 -1.25 12.10 4.10
CA GLY A 57 -1.71 13.30 3.42
C GLY A 57 -1.21 13.47 1.99
N LYS A 58 -0.48 12.48 1.45
CA LYS A 58 0.01 12.51 0.06
C LYS A 58 -0.65 11.41 -0.77
N LYS A 59 -0.99 11.71 -2.01
CA LYS A 59 -1.29 10.72 -3.03
C LYS A 59 0.01 10.05 -3.48
N VAL A 60 0.00 8.72 -3.60
CA VAL A 60 1.19 7.93 -3.92
C VAL A 60 0.96 7.11 -5.18
N LEU A 61 1.84 7.25 -6.17
CA LEU A 61 1.96 6.34 -7.30
C LEU A 61 3.09 5.35 -7.02
N ILE A 62 2.75 4.07 -6.86
CA ILE A 62 3.74 2.99 -6.71
C ILE A 62 3.91 2.30 -8.07
N VAL A 63 5.16 2.06 -8.49
CA VAL A 63 5.47 1.42 -9.77
C VAL A 63 6.62 0.43 -9.61
N ASN A 64 6.50 -0.78 -10.18
CA ASN A 64 7.62 -1.71 -10.31
C ASN A 64 8.41 -1.41 -11.58
N THR A 65 9.72 -1.26 -11.45
CA THR A 65 10.58 -0.74 -12.50
C THR A 65 11.66 -1.73 -12.93
N ALA A 66 12.20 -1.51 -14.13
CA ALA A 66 13.34 -2.26 -14.63
C ALA A 66 14.15 -1.41 -15.64
N SER A 67 15.48 -1.62 -15.68
CA SER A 67 16.40 -0.85 -16.51
C SER A 67 16.49 -1.35 -17.96
N GLU A 68 16.14 -2.62 -18.22
CA GLU A 68 16.31 -3.28 -19.52
C GLU A 68 14.98 -3.74 -20.15
N CYS A 69 13.91 -2.98 -19.93
CA CYS A 69 12.56 -3.28 -20.38
C CYS A 69 12.14 -2.38 -21.55
N GLY A 70 11.29 -2.87 -22.44
CA GLY A 70 10.68 -2.03 -23.47
C GLY A 70 9.87 -0.85 -22.92
N TYR A 71 9.41 -0.94 -21.65
CA TYR A 71 8.73 0.16 -20.95
C TYR A 71 9.68 1.10 -20.18
N THR A 72 10.97 0.85 -20.14
CA THR A 72 11.96 1.70 -19.44
C THR A 72 11.89 3.18 -19.80
N PRO A 73 11.56 3.58 -21.07
CA PRO A 73 11.35 4.99 -21.39
C PRO A 73 10.27 5.71 -20.56
N GLN A 74 9.36 4.97 -19.89
CA GLN A 74 8.38 5.57 -18.97
C GLN A 74 9.02 6.27 -17.75
N TYR A 75 10.28 6.01 -17.42
CA TYR A 75 11.01 6.78 -16.40
C TYR A 75 10.96 8.29 -16.67
N LYS A 76 11.09 8.69 -17.95
CA LYS A 76 10.98 10.10 -18.34
C LYS A 76 9.64 10.72 -17.97
N ASP A 77 8.57 10.00 -18.27
CA ASP A 77 7.21 10.48 -17.99
C ASP A 77 6.87 10.40 -16.48
N LEU A 78 7.42 9.41 -15.75
CA LEU A 78 7.31 9.32 -14.30
C LEU A 78 8.00 10.51 -13.61
N GLU A 79 9.20 10.87 -14.06
CA GLU A 79 9.90 12.04 -13.56
C GLU A 79 9.16 13.33 -13.88
N ALA A 80 8.67 13.49 -15.12
CA ALA A 80 7.88 14.65 -15.51
C ALA A 80 6.59 14.77 -14.68
N LEU A 81 5.92 13.64 -14.40
CA LEU A 81 4.74 13.60 -13.54
C LEU A 81 5.10 14.02 -12.10
N TYR A 82 6.17 13.46 -11.56
CA TYR A 82 6.65 13.81 -10.22
C TYR A 82 6.98 15.31 -10.11
N GLU A 83 7.78 15.83 -11.01
CA GLU A 83 8.16 17.25 -11.04
C GLU A 83 6.93 18.18 -11.12
N LYS A 84 5.95 17.83 -11.94
CA LYS A 84 4.71 18.60 -12.11
C LYS A 84 3.87 18.67 -10.84
N TYR A 85 3.85 17.57 -10.05
CA TYR A 85 2.89 17.43 -8.96
C TYR A 85 3.50 17.30 -7.56
N LYS A 86 4.84 17.24 -7.40
CA LYS A 86 5.50 17.08 -6.09
C LYS A 86 5.13 18.14 -5.05
N THR A 87 4.78 19.35 -5.49
CA THR A 87 4.32 20.44 -4.60
C THR A 87 2.82 20.35 -4.27
N LYS A 88 2.09 19.40 -4.84
CA LYS A 88 0.64 19.19 -4.66
C LYS A 88 0.34 17.93 -3.84
N ASN A 89 1.17 17.62 -2.85
CA ASN A 89 1.04 16.42 -2.02
C ASN A 89 0.95 15.13 -2.85
N PHE A 90 1.80 14.99 -3.85
CA PHE A 90 1.92 13.81 -4.69
C PHE A 90 3.36 13.30 -4.70
N VAL A 91 3.52 11.99 -4.65
CA VAL A 91 4.83 11.32 -4.73
C VAL A 91 4.77 10.10 -5.65
N VAL A 92 5.92 9.81 -6.27
CA VAL A 92 6.17 8.58 -7.01
C VAL A 92 7.14 7.73 -6.21
N ILE A 93 6.86 6.43 -6.08
CA ILE A 93 7.72 5.44 -5.43
C ILE A 93 8.02 4.33 -6.43
N GLY A 94 9.28 4.22 -6.83
CA GLY A 94 9.75 3.19 -7.75
C GLY A 94 10.35 1.99 -7.00
N PHE A 95 9.91 0.78 -7.33
CA PHE A 95 10.48 -0.47 -6.83
C PHE A 95 11.16 -1.21 -7.97
N PRO A 96 12.50 -1.24 -8.06
CA PRO A 96 13.21 -2.09 -8.98
C PRO A 96 12.85 -3.56 -8.76
N CYS A 97 12.59 -4.31 -9.85
CA CYS A 97 12.16 -5.69 -9.77
C CYS A 97 12.76 -6.53 -10.92
N ASN A 98 13.40 -7.65 -10.57
CA ASN A 98 14.03 -8.53 -11.55
C ASN A 98 13.19 -9.77 -11.92
N ASP A 99 11.93 -9.87 -11.43
CA ASP A 99 11.10 -11.07 -11.62
C ASP A 99 10.62 -11.25 -13.07
N PHE A 100 10.66 -10.19 -13.88
CA PHE A 100 10.11 -10.21 -15.23
C PHE A 100 11.22 -10.17 -16.28
N GLY A 101 11.58 -11.35 -16.77
CA GLY A 101 12.58 -11.52 -17.81
C GLY A 101 14.01 -11.18 -17.39
N GLY A 102 14.30 -11.06 -16.09
CA GLY A 102 15.64 -10.70 -15.61
C GLY A 102 16.08 -9.28 -16.00
N GLN A 103 15.12 -8.37 -16.24
CA GLN A 103 15.37 -7.04 -16.83
C GLN A 103 15.83 -5.98 -15.82
N GLU A 104 16.14 -6.37 -14.58
CA GLU A 104 16.75 -5.50 -13.56
C GLU A 104 17.94 -6.21 -12.89
N PRO A 105 18.99 -6.60 -13.66
CA PRO A 105 20.09 -7.40 -13.11
C PRO A 105 21.02 -6.61 -12.19
N GLY A 106 21.12 -5.28 -12.38
CA GLY A 106 22.05 -4.39 -11.68
C GLY A 106 21.94 -4.39 -10.16
N THR A 107 23.00 -3.96 -9.49
CA THR A 107 22.98 -3.64 -8.06
C THR A 107 22.22 -2.34 -7.81
N SER A 108 21.89 -2.03 -6.54
CA SER A 108 21.26 -0.75 -6.19
C SER A 108 22.07 0.47 -6.69
N LYS A 109 23.41 0.37 -6.65
CA LYS A 109 24.31 1.43 -7.18
C LYS A 109 24.18 1.58 -8.69
N ASP A 110 24.10 0.46 -9.42
CA ASP A 110 23.98 0.48 -10.88
C ASP A 110 22.62 1.04 -11.29
N ILE A 111 21.56 0.62 -10.63
CA ILE A 111 20.19 1.11 -10.86
C ILE A 111 20.11 2.62 -10.60
N LYS A 112 20.68 3.10 -9.48
CA LYS A 112 20.71 4.53 -9.18
C LYS A 112 21.44 5.31 -10.27
N ALA A 113 22.63 4.86 -10.63
CA ALA A 113 23.43 5.50 -11.70
C ALA A 113 22.67 5.53 -13.02
N PHE A 114 22.04 4.41 -13.41
CA PHE A 114 21.22 4.31 -14.61
C PHE A 114 20.05 5.29 -14.61
N CYS A 115 19.24 5.29 -13.55
CA CYS A 115 18.07 6.15 -13.42
C CYS A 115 18.44 7.65 -13.45
N THR A 116 19.48 8.03 -12.70
CA THR A 116 19.92 9.42 -12.64
C THR A 116 20.53 9.87 -13.97
N LYS A 117 21.44 9.07 -14.54
CA LYS A 117 22.19 9.46 -15.75
C LYS A 117 21.29 9.52 -17.00
N ASN A 118 20.38 8.54 -17.16
CA ASN A 118 19.62 8.39 -18.40
C ASN A 118 18.26 9.12 -18.36
N TYR A 119 17.67 9.29 -17.17
CA TYR A 119 16.32 9.81 -17.03
C TYR A 119 16.18 10.96 -16.02
N GLY A 120 17.26 11.32 -15.32
CA GLY A 120 17.24 12.39 -14.32
C GLY A 120 16.30 12.10 -13.14
N VAL A 121 16.05 10.83 -12.80
CA VAL A 121 15.11 10.43 -11.77
C VAL A 121 15.46 11.04 -10.42
N THR A 122 14.50 11.80 -9.87
CA THR A 122 14.58 12.43 -8.54
C THR A 122 13.53 11.94 -7.58
N PHE A 123 12.49 11.25 -8.05
CA PHE A 123 11.52 10.61 -7.17
C PHE A 123 12.14 9.43 -6.39
N GLN A 124 11.48 9.04 -5.30
CA GLN A 124 12.01 8.01 -4.41
C GLN A 124 12.07 6.63 -5.06
N MET A 125 13.27 6.09 -5.12
CA MET A 125 13.51 4.70 -5.48
C MET A 125 13.78 3.85 -4.24
N MET A 126 13.21 2.66 -4.22
CA MET A 126 13.33 1.71 -3.12
C MET A 126 14.32 0.59 -3.47
N GLU A 127 14.73 -0.16 -2.45
CA GLU A 127 15.50 -1.39 -2.63
C GLU A 127 14.79 -2.35 -3.59
N LYS A 128 15.58 -3.11 -4.36
CA LYS A 128 15.04 -4.11 -5.30
C LYS A 128 14.19 -5.15 -4.57
N VAL A 129 13.01 -5.44 -5.11
CA VAL A 129 12.06 -6.40 -4.53
C VAL A 129 11.76 -7.55 -5.48
N SER A 130 11.37 -8.70 -4.91
CA SER A 130 10.58 -9.69 -5.63
C SER A 130 9.10 -9.46 -5.33
N ILE A 131 8.28 -9.40 -6.37
CA ILE A 131 6.82 -9.23 -6.24
C ILE A 131 6.22 -10.39 -5.43
N ALA A 132 6.74 -11.59 -5.60
CA ALA A 132 6.23 -12.79 -4.94
C ALA A 132 6.41 -12.78 -3.42
N THR A 133 7.47 -12.14 -2.91
CA THR A 133 7.83 -12.17 -1.49
C THR A 133 7.67 -10.83 -0.77
N SER A 134 7.51 -9.73 -1.52
CA SER A 134 7.38 -8.39 -0.94
C SER A 134 6.08 -8.22 -0.17
N PRO A 135 6.11 -7.86 1.13
CA PRO A 135 4.90 -7.59 1.91
C PRO A 135 4.04 -6.45 1.32
N ILE A 136 4.68 -5.41 0.76
CA ILE A 136 3.98 -4.29 0.11
C ILE A 136 3.25 -4.78 -1.14
N TYR A 137 3.90 -5.60 -1.99
CA TYR A 137 3.25 -6.13 -3.19
C TYR A 137 2.18 -7.17 -2.86
N LYS A 138 2.32 -7.94 -1.78
CA LYS A 138 1.24 -8.78 -1.27
C LYS A 138 0.01 -7.92 -0.94
N TRP A 139 0.21 -6.82 -0.22
CA TRP A 139 -0.87 -5.88 0.09
C TRP A 139 -1.46 -5.24 -1.18
N LEU A 140 -0.64 -4.73 -2.09
CA LEU A 140 -1.09 -4.11 -3.34
C LEU A 140 -1.92 -5.05 -4.23
N THR A 141 -1.70 -6.38 -4.14
CA THR A 141 -2.26 -7.35 -5.08
C THR A 141 -3.34 -8.26 -4.50
N LYS A 142 -3.59 -8.22 -3.19
CA LYS A 142 -4.58 -9.11 -2.53
C LYS A 142 -5.66 -8.31 -1.84
N LYS A 143 -6.91 -8.48 -2.30
CA LYS A 143 -8.09 -7.85 -1.68
C LYS A 143 -8.23 -8.19 -0.20
N SER A 144 -7.84 -9.39 0.21
CA SER A 144 -7.84 -9.80 1.63
C SER A 144 -6.89 -8.97 2.50
N GLU A 145 -5.89 -8.31 1.91
CA GLU A 145 -4.93 -7.46 2.61
C GLU A 145 -5.30 -5.96 2.48
N ASN A 146 -5.70 -5.51 1.27
CA ASN A 146 -5.96 -4.10 0.97
C ASN A 146 -7.45 -3.70 1.07
N GLY A 147 -8.37 -4.66 1.10
CA GLY A 147 -9.82 -4.41 1.19
C GLY A 147 -10.49 -3.94 -0.10
N VAL A 148 -9.74 -3.69 -1.17
CA VAL A 148 -10.26 -3.02 -2.38
C VAL A 148 -10.33 -3.96 -3.58
N LEU A 149 -9.19 -4.53 -4.00
CA LEU A 149 -9.11 -5.32 -5.24
C LEU A 149 -8.05 -6.42 -5.17
N ASP A 150 -8.22 -7.42 -6.02
CA ASP A 150 -7.17 -8.35 -6.42
C ASP A 150 -6.54 -7.86 -7.73
N ALA A 151 -5.20 -7.96 -7.82
CA ALA A 151 -4.44 -7.62 -9.02
C ALA A 151 -3.36 -8.67 -9.29
N THR A 152 -2.92 -8.75 -10.53
CA THR A 152 -1.75 -9.56 -10.90
C THR A 152 -0.74 -8.65 -11.62
N VAL A 153 0.44 -8.51 -11.03
CA VAL A 153 1.56 -7.84 -11.68
C VAL A 153 2.11 -8.80 -12.74
N LYS A 154 1.88 -8.49 -14.01
CA LYS A 154 2.22 -9.39 -15.13
C LYS A 154 3.55 -9.04 -15.80
N TRP A 155 4.05 -7.84 -15.60
CA TRP A 155 5.26 -7.32 -16.23
C TRP A 155 5.86 -6.16 -15.43
N ASN A 156 6.92 -5.51 -15.94
CA ASN A 156 7.46 -4.28 -15.39
C ASN A 156 6.53 -3.08 -15.66
N PHE A 157 6.66 -2.02 -14.89
CA PHE A 157 5.91 -0.76 -15.00
C PHE A 157 4.40 -0.87 -14.78
N ASN A 158 3.93 -1.83 -13.98
CA ASN A 158 2.57 -1.77 -13.42
C ASN A 158 2.52 -0.68 -12.35
N LYS A 159 1.37 -0.04 -12.23
CA LYS A 159 1.19 1.10 -11.34
C LYS A 159 0.04 0.86 -10.38
N PHE A 160 0.17 1.40 -9.17
CA PHE A 160 -0.86 1.38 -8.15
C PHE A 160 -1.04 2.79 -7.61
N LEU A 161 -2.30 3.24 -7.55
CA LEU A 161 -2.67 4.54 -6.99
C LEU A 161 -3.11 4.34 -5.54
N VAL A 162 -2.54 5.14 -4.63
CA VAL A 162 -2.85 5.10 -3.19
C VAL A 162 -3.23 6.51 -2.73
N ASP A 163 -4.36 6.63 -2.03
CA ASP A 163 -4.90 7.91 -1.58
C ASP A 163 -4.12 8.50 -0.38
N GLU A 164 -4.50 9.70 0.03
CA GLU A 164 -3.88 10.46 1.13
C GLU A 164 -4.01 9.77 2.50
N LYS A 165 -4.95 8.82 2.62
CA LYS A 165 -5.16 8.01 3.83
C LYS A 165 -4.36 6.71 3.81
N GLY A 166 -3.66 6.43 2.70
CA GLY A 166 -2.90 5.21 2.49
C GLY A 166 -3.73 4.03 2.00
N ASN A 167 -4.97 4.25 1.52
CA ASN A 167 -5.78 3.19 0.94
C ASN A 167 -5.43 3.00 -0.53
N LEU A 168 -5.38 1.73 -0.96
CA LEU A 168 -5.28 1.41 -2.38
C LEU A 168 -6.54 1.91 -3.11
N VAL A 169 -6.35 2.59 -4.23
CA VAL A 169 -7.45 3.11 -5.07
C VAL A 169 -7.58 2.31 -6.34
N LYS A 170 -6.47 2.07 -7.04
CA LYS A 170 -6.51 1.48 -8.38
C LYS A 170 -5.21 0.78 -8.76
N TYR A 171 -5.34 -0.25 -9.57
CA TYR A 171 -4.26 -0.89 -10.32
C TYR A 171 -4.32 -0.49 -11.79
N LEU A 172 -3.17 -0.23 -12.40
CA LEU A 172 -3.01 0.14 -13.81
C LEU A 172 -1.91 -0.73 -14.45
N PRO A 173 -2.16 -1.31 -15.62
CA PRO A 173 -1.18 -2.18 -16.29
C PRO A 173 0.01 -1.40 -16.85
N SER A 174 1.02 -2.14 -17.34
CA SER A 174 2.28 -1.59 -17.85
C SER A 174 2.11 -0.57 -18.97
N ASN A 175 1.14 -0.78 -19.85
CA ASN A 175 0.88 0.07 -21.02
C ASN A 175 0.18 1.40 -20.69
N THR A 176 -0.38 1.58 -19.50
CA THR A 176 -0.88 2.88 -19.04
C THR A 176 0.28 3.84 -18.87
N LYS A 177 0.31 4.92 -19.63
CA LYS A 177 1.39 5.91 -19.55
C LYS A 177 1.27 6.73 -18.27
N PRO A 178 2.40 7.16 -17.67
CA PRO A 178 2.36 7.96 -16.44
C PRO A 178 1.58 9.27 -16.56
N MET A 179 1.56 9.88 -17.75
CA MET A 179 0.87 11.14 -18.02
C MET A 179 -0.57 10.97 -18.53
N ASP A 180 -1.12 9.74 -18.54
CA ASP A 180 -2.50 9.50 -18.96
C ASP A 180 -3.48 10.28 -18.08
N ALA A 181 -4.60 10.69 -18.71
CA ALA A 181 -5.66 11.44 -18.05
C ALA A 181 -6.20 10.73 -16.80
N GLU A 182 -6.21 9.40 -16.81
CA GLU A 182 -6.63 8.61 -15.66
C GLU A 182 -5.79 8.87 -14.40
N ILE A 183 -4.47 9.02 -14.55
CA ILE A 183 -3.56 9.32 -13.43
C ILE A 183 -3.61 10.81 -13.10
N THR A 184 -3.51 11.68 -14.11
CA THR A 184 -3.46 13.14 -13.88
C THR A 184 -4.76 13.68 -13.30
N ASN A 185 -5.93 13.21 -13.77
CA ASN A 185 -7.23 13.58 -13.20
C ASN A 185 -7.38 13.09 -11.76
N TRP A 186 -6.94 11.86 -11.46
CA TRP A 186 -6.95 11.36 -10.09
C TRP A 186 -6.08 12.22 -9.17
N ILE A 187 -4.88 12.64 -9.61
CA ILE A 187 -4.02 13.54 -8.82
C ILE A 187 -4.75 14.88 -8.59
N GLU A 188 -5.38 15.44 -9.61
CA GLU A 188 -6.06 16.74 -9.59
C GLU A 188 -7.44 16.70 -8.91
N GLY A 189 -7.96 15.51 -8.55
CA GLY A 189 -9.27 15.37 -7.90
C GLY A 189 -10.47 15.60 -8.84
N LYS A 190 -10.31 15.25 -10.12
CA LYS A 190 -11.32 15.37 -11.18
C LYS A 190 -12.04 14.07 -11.46
#